data_7aa52d13ec287e6f9f5719f1891df1c3
#
_entry.id   7aa52d13ec287e6f9f5719f1891df1c3
#
_cell.length_a   1.000
_cell.length_b   1.000
_cell.length_c   1.000
_cell.angle_alpha   90.00
_cell.angle_beta   90.00
_cell.angle_gamma   90.00
#
_symmetry.space_group_name_H-M   'P 1'
#
loop_
_entity.id
_entity.type
_entity.pdbx_description
1 polymer ?
#
loop_
_entity_poly.entity_id
_entity_poly.type
_entity_poly.pdbx_seq_one_letter_code
_entity_poly.pdbx_strand_id
1 'polypeptide(L)'
;MKTQKPILSALLVLMLASACGQAVTPTIEADPPTQTVTLPTAATQPSPVPTRTLTLPGAPTSTPTATPLPSELALDPDEWKSWPVQPILTSRIAEIYARGQELGNDPNAFSIFGDCQSKPEVFMGVYETDPDVIAALPAQLQETVANFTGSFNRESPTVKDATTVAGLLNPIWHEGKYTCTLDESPVECELRIHNPSFVFINTGTHWITRNQEYLETIIQQLLEAGVVPILATKADDRYQGEKTNQALANMAAKYGLPLWNYWAAALVLPEHGLYTKEGQGGLGDVYLTDQAILIYRLSALQALDSVWRAATGQ
;
A
#
# COMPACT_ATOMS: atom_id res chain seq x y z
N MET A 1 -7.08 15.84 -70.65
CA MET A 1 -7.99 16.41 -69.66
C MET A 1 -8.36 15.29 -68.69
N LYS A 2 -7.68 15.21 -67.51
CA LYS A 2 -8.01 14.28 -66.44
C LYS A 2 -8.27 15.13 -65.20
N THR A 3 -9.49 15.16 -64.74
CA THR A 3 -9.98 15.87 -63.57
C THR A 3 -9.60 15.12 -62.30
N GLN A 4 -8.77 15.70 -61.44
CA GLN A 4 -8.49 15.26 -60.09
C GLN A 4 -9.60 15.70 -59.15
N LYS A 5 -10.17 14.78 -58.38
CA LYS A 5 -11.05 15.08 -57.25
C LYS A 5 -10.22 15.22 -55.97
N PRO A 6 -10.49 16.20 -55.10
CA PRO A 6 -9.83 16.31 -53.82
C PRO A 6 -10.40 15.31 -52.80
N ILE A 7 -9.51 14.60 -52.11
CA ILE A 7 -9.82 13.75 -50.97
C ILE A 7 -9.90 14.66 -49.75
N LEU A 8 -11.09 14.75 -49.15
CA LEU A 8 -11.37 15.46 -47.92
C LEU A 8 -10.98 14.53 -46.75
N SER A 9 -9.84 14.80 -46.12
CA SER A 9 -9.43 14.12 -44.86
C SER A 9 -10.24 14.70 -43.71
N ALA A 10 -11.19 13.92 -43.23
CA ALA A 10 -11.89 14.21 -41.96
C ALA A 10 -10.96 13.92 -40.79
N LEU A 11 -10.50 14.96 -40.11
CA LEU A 11 -9.79 14.87 -38.82
C LEU A 11 -10.82 14.56 -37.74
N LEU A 12 -10.83 13.31 -37.24
CA LEU A 12 -11.61 12.91 -36.08
C LEU A 12 -10.86 13.32 -34.82
N VAL A 13 -11.26 14.45 -34.24
CA VAL A 13 -10.76 14.89 -32.93
C VAL A 13 -11.47 14.06 -31.87
N LEU A 14 -10.76 13.11 -31.27
CA LEU A 14 -11.23 12.35 -30.11
C LEU A 14 -11.07 13.25 -28.87
N MET A 15 -12.18 13.83 -28.40
CA MET A 15 -12.23 14.48 -27.09
C MET A 15 -12.20 13.41 -25.99
N LEU A 16 -11.07 13.24 -25.33
CA LEU A 16 -10.95 12.51 -24.08
C LEU A 16 -11.56 13.38 -22.97
N ALA A 17 -12.79 13.05 -22.56
CA ALA A 17 -13.42 13.64 -21.41
C ALA A 17 -12.74 13.12 -20.12
N SER A 18 -12.01 13.99 -19.46
CA SER A 18 -11.55 13.78 -18.07
C SER A 18 -12.76 13.78 -17.15
N ALA A 19 -13.14 12.61 -16.64
CA ALA A 19 -14.15 12.45 -15.61
C ALA A 19 -13.48 12.09 -14.29
N CYS A 20 -13.02 13.09 -13.55
CA CYS A 20 -12.85 13.00 -12.09
C CYS A 20 -13.72 14.05 -11.45
N GLY A 21 -14.59 13.61 -10.54
CA GLY A 21 -15.75 14.29 -10.04
C GLY A 21 -15.50 15.60 -9.31
N GLN A 22 -16.43 16.52 -9.51
CA GLN A 22 -16.59 17.73 -8.70
C GLN A 22 -17.10 17.36 -7.31
N ALA A 23 -16.52 17.98 -6.30
CA ALA A 23 -16.95 17.89 -4.91
C ALA A 23 -18.39 18.43 -4.78
N VAL A 24 -19.29 17.59 -4.26
CA VAL A 24 -20.64 17.99 -3.85
C VAL A 24 -20.56 18.43 -2.40
N THR A 25 -20.86 19.69 -2.13
CA THR A 25 -20.98 20.25 -0.77
C THR A 25 -22.25 19.71 -0.12
N PRO A 26 -22.19 19.06 1.06
CA PRO A 26 -23.41 18.63 1.74
C PRO A 26 -24.15 19.83 2.35
N THR A 27 -25.43 19.90 2.06
CA THR A 27 -26.39 20.82 2.72
C THR A 27 -26.69 20.27 4.11
N ILE A 28 -26.44 21.06 5.14
CA ILE A 28 -26.74 20.72 6.54
C ILE A 28 -28.22 20.82 6.74
N GLU A 29 -28.90 19.72 7.02
CA GLU A 29 -30.29 19.67 7.48
C GLU A 29 -30.31 19.55 9.01
N ALA A 30 -31.22 20.28 9.65
CA ALA A 30 -31.22 20.60 11.07
C ALA A 30 -31.58 19.40 11.98
N ASP A 31 -30.96 19.41 13.16
CA ASP A 31 -31.08 18.43 14.24
C ASP A 31 -32.52 18.18 14.75
N PRO A 32 -32.87 16.92 15.13
CA PRO A 32 -34.00 16.63 16.01
C PRO A 32 -33.62 16.79 17.49
N PRO A 33 -34.58 17.02 18.39
CA PRO A 33 -34.37 17.53 19.73
C PRO A 33 -33.75 16.52 20.70
N THR A 34 -32.85 17.05 21.53
CA THR A 34 -32.11 16.42 22.63
C THR A 34 -33.08 15.77 23.66
N GLN A 35 -32.93 14.46 23.85
CA GLN A 35 -33.51 13.77 25.02
C GLN A 35 -32.52 13.79 26.19
N THR A 36 -32.94 14.39 27.28
CA THR A 36 -32.21 14.44 28.55
C THR A 36 -32.28 13.07 29.24
N VAL A 37 -31.14 12.37 29.34
CA VAL A 37 -31.01 11.16 30.14
C VAL A 37 -30.54 11.54 31.55
N THR A 38 -31.39 11.28 32.55
CA THR A 38 -31.06 11.43 33.97
C THR A 38 -30.18 10.27 34.45
N LEU A 39 -29.01 10.60 35.03
CA LEU A 39 -28.13 9.64 35.69
C LEU A 39 -28.73 9.19 37.04
N PRO A 40 -28.64 7.89 37.41
CA PRO A 40 -28.92 7.46 38.78
C PRO A 40 -27.70 7.66 39.69
N THR A 41 -28.00 8.04 40.90
CA THR A 41 -27.15 8.41 42.02
C THR A 41 -26.26 7.28 42.54
N ALA A 42 -25.10 7.67 43.04
CA ALA A 42 -24.00 6.91 43.57
C ALA A 42 -24.32 5.68 44.44
N ALA A 43 -23.64 4.59 44.22
CA ALA A 43 -23.52 3.46 45.12
C ALA A 43 -22.17 3.47 45.84
N THR A 44 -22.23 3.18 47.10
CA THR A 44 -21.22 3.19 48.18
C THR A 44 -19.93 2.45 47.87
N GLN A 45 -18.82 3.08 48.24
CA GLN A 45 -17.46 2.60 48.12
C GLN A 45 -17.14 1.48 49.16
N PRO A 46 -16.61 0.30 48.80
CA PRO A 46 -16.08 -0.64 49.78
C PRO A 46 -14.68 -0.28 50.22
N SER A 47 -14.41 -0.49 51.50
CA SER A 47 -13.13 -0.27 52.21
C SER A 47 -11.96 -1.04 51.64
N PRO A 48 -10.72 -0.55 51.76
CA PRO A 48 -9.51 -1.19 51.20
C PRO A 48 -9.12 -2.44 51.98
N VAL A 49 -8.89 -3.53 51.25
CA VAL A 49 -8.32 -4.76 51.76
C VAL A 49 -6.78 -4.61 51.77
N PRO A 50 -6.06 -5.04 52.83
CA PRO A 50 -4.61 -4.89 52.88
C PRO A 50 -3.92 -5.79 51.86
N THR A 51 -3.15 -5.18 51.00
CA THR A 51 -2.32 -5.88 49.98
C THR A 51 -1.09 -6.50 50.66
N ARG A 52 -1.05 -7.80 50.72
CA ARG A 52 0.16 -8.56 51.06
C ARG A 52 1.10 -8.56 49.86
N THR A 53 2.21 -7.85 49.95
CA THR A 53 3.29 -7.91 48.97
C THR A 53 4.00 -9.27 49.09
N LEU A 54 3.78 -10.17 48.13
CA LEU A 54 4.57 -11.39 47.94
C LEU A 54 5.79 -11.00 47.07
N THR A 55 6.97 -10.96 47.67
CA THR A 55 8.24 -10.86 46.97
C THR A 55 8.56 -12.21 46.34
N LEU A 56 8.39 -12.35 45.01
CA LEU A 56 8.89 -13.52 44.29
C LEU A 56 10.42 -13.44 44.16
N PRO A 57 11.15 -14.57 44.34
CA PRO A 57 12.58 -14.63 44.01
C PRO A 57 12.75 -14.40 42.51
N GLY A 58 13.74 -13.57 42.11
CA GLY A 58 14.02 -13.26 40.72
C GLY A 58 14.29 -14.51 39.89
N ALA A 59 13.39 -14.79 38.95
CA ALA A 59 13.66 -15.75 37.89
C ALA A 59 14.74 -15.14 36.97
N PRO A 60 15.69 -15.94 36.48
CA PRO A 60 16.66 -15.46 35.50
C PRO A 60 15.91 -15.02 34.25
N THR A 61 16.02 -13.74 33.91
CA THR A 61 15.50 -13.19 32.66
C THR A 61 16.34 -13.77 31.52
N SER A 62 15.90 -14.89 30.96
CA SER A 62 16.44 -15.36 29.70
C SER A 62 15.96 -14.37 28.63
N THR A 63 16.84 -13.55 28.12
CA THR A 63 16.60 -12.77 26.90
C THR A 63 16.25 -13.76 25.80
N PRO A 64 15.06 -13.67 25.16
CA PRO A 64 14.74 -14.56 24.06
C PRO A 64 15.78 -14.33 22.96
N THR A 65 16.57 -15.36 22.65
CA THR A 65 17.45 -15.34 21.49
C THR A 65 16.53 -15.33 20.27
N ALA A 66 16.56 -14.24 19.49
CA ALA A 66 15.79 -14.15 18.26
C ALA A 66 16.16 -15.31 17.34
N THR A 67 15.17 -16.07 16.90
CA THR A 67 15.37 -17.13 15.91
C THR A 67 15.77 -16.47 14.60
N PRO A 68 16.90 -16.87 13.96
CA PRO A 68 17.29 -16.31 12.67
C PRO A 68 16.17 -16.48 11.65
N LEU A 69 15.90 -15.45 10.86
CA LEU A 69 14.95 -15.52 9.75
C LEU A 69 15.50 -16.43 8.64
N PRO A 70 14.63 -17.17 7.91
CA PRO A 70 15.06 -17.95 6.76
C PRO A 70 15.62 -17.05 5.67
N SER A 71 16.59 -17.55 4.89
CA SER A 71 17.19 -16.81 3.76
C SER A 71 16.33 -16.84 2.49
N GLU A 72 15.43 -17.83 2.40
CA GLU A 72 14.59 -18.06 1.23
C GLU A 72 13.12 -18.11 1.63
N LEU A 73 12.27 -17.70 0.70
CA LEU A 73 10.82 -17.85 0.85
C LEU A 73 10.45 -19.27 0.44
N ALA A 74 10.20 -20.14 1.43
CA ALA A 74 9.88 -21.56 1.22
C ALA A 74 8.40 -21.78 0.85
N LEU A 75 7.80 -20.90 0.01
CA LEU A 75 6.43 -21.02 -0.43
C LEU A 75 6.37 -21.25 -1.95
N ASP A 76 5.48 -22.15 -2.36
CA ASP A 76 5.18 -22.36 -3.78
C ASP A 76 4.39 -21.14 -4.31
N PRO A 77 4.89 -20.40 -5.31
CA PRO A 77 4.17 -19.26 -5.87
C PRO A 77 2.86 -19.64 -6.56
N ASP A 78 2.67 -20.88 -6.98
CA ASP A 78 1.41 -21.34 -7.56
C ASP A 78 0.32 -21.49 -6.49
N GLU A 79 0.70 -21.57 -5.21
CA GLU A 79 -0.19 -21.64 -4.06
C GLU A 79 -0.41 -20.26 -3.36
N TRP A 80 -0.12 -19.16 -4.02
CA TRP A 80 -0.14 -17.80 -3.44
C TRP A 80 -1.48 -17.43 -2.78
N LYS A 81 -2.58 -18.02 -3.23
CA LYS A 81 -3.91 -17.80 -2.63
C LYS A 81 -4.00 -18.31 -1.18
N SER A 82 -3.19 -19.30 -0.84
CA SER A 82 -3.09 -19.87 0.51
C SER A 82 -2.06 -19.16 1.39
N TRP A 83 -1.28 -18.24 0.82
CA TRP A 83 -0.28 -17.51 1.59
C TRP A 83 -0.94 -16.61 2.64
N PRO A 84 -0.29 -16.40 3.80
CA PRO A 84 -0.82 -15.53 4.84
C PRO A 84 -1.02 -14.10 4.34
N VAL A 85 -1.92 -13.36 5.00
CA VAL A 85 -2.16 -11.94 4.71
C VAL A 85 -0.89 -11.12 4.93
N GLN A 86 -0.22 -11.36 6.06
CA GLN A 86 1.01 -10.65 6.41
C GLN A 86 2.23 -11.30 5.75
N PRO A 87 3.24 -10.49 5.36
CA PRO A 87 4.43 -10.99 4.71
C PRO A 87 5.15 -12.07 5.54
N ILE A 88 5.62 -13.11 4.86
CA ILE A 88 6.63 -14.00 5.43
C ILE A 88 7.98 -13.29 5.32
N LEU A 89 8.66 -13.19 6.45
CA LEU A 89 9.90 -12.43 6.57
C LEU A 89 11.11 -13.34 6.31
N THR A 90 12.07 -12.85 5.55
CA THR A 90 13.35 -13.52 5.27
C THR A 90 14.52 -12.65 5.71
N SER A 91 15.72 -13.23 5.89
CA SER A 91 16.93 -12.45 6.17
C SER A 91 17.31 -11.49 5.04
N ARG A 92 16.80 -11.76 3.83
CA ARG A 92 17.00 -10.92 2.66
C ARG A 92 16.55 -9.47 2.85
N ILE A 93 15.50 -9.26 3.66
CA ILE A 93 14.97 -7.93 3.99
C ILE A 93 16.05 -7.08 4.68
N ALA A 94 16.68 -7.65 5.72
CA ALA A 94 17.75 -6.95 6.46
C ALA A 94 19.00 -6.69 5.58
N GLU A 95 19.35 -7.62 4.69
CA GLU A 95 20.46 -7.46 3.76
C GLU A 95 20.23 -6.29 2.77
N ILE A 96 19.03 -6.22 2.17
CA ILE A 96 18.66 -5.13 1.25
C ILE A 96 18.65 -3.80 1.99
N TYR A 97 18.03 -3.75 3.17
CA TYR A 97 17.96 -2.55 3.99
C TYR A 97 19.35 -2.05 4.40
N ALA A 98 20.23 -2.94 4.90
CA ALA A 98 21.60 -2.57 5.29
C ALA A 98 22.37 -1.95 4.13
N ARG A 99 22.26 -2.53 2.93
CA ARG A 99 22.84 -1.95 1.71
C ARG A 99 22.27 -0.57 1.41
N GLY A 100 20.95 -0.37 1.58
CA GLY A 100 20.30 0.93 1.38
C GLY A 100 20.85 1.99 2.35
N GLN A 101 21.08 1.64 3.61
CA GLN A 101 21.67 2.56 4.59
C GLN A 101 23.11 2.94 4.21
N GLU A 102 23.91 2.01 3.66
CA GLU A 102 25.23 2.32 3.11
C GLU A 102 25.18 3.27 1.91
N LEU A 103 24.10 3.21 1.11
CA LEU A 103 23.86 4.10 -0.02
C LEU A 103 23.24 5.45 0.40
N GLY A 104 22.82 5.61 1.67
CA GLY A 104 22.28 6.84 2.22
C GLY A 104 20.75 6.98 2.06
N ASN A 105 20.02 5.87 1.91
CA ASN A 105 18.56 5.88 1.90
C ASN A 105 18.01 6.36 3.23
N ASP A 106 16.89 7.10 3.18
CA ASP A 106 16.21 7.60 4.38
C ASP A 106 15.53 6.44 5.13
N PRO A 107 15.98 6.11 6.37
CA PRO A 107 15.37 5.04 7.18
C PRO A 107 13.92 5.35 7.60
N ASN A 108 13.51 6.61 7.52
CA ASN A 108 12.20 7.09 7.92
C ASN A 108 11.25 7.31 6.73
N ALA A 109 11.63 6.90 5.53
CA ALA A 109 10.84 7.09 4.34
C ALA A 109 10.40 5.78 3.69
N PHE A 110 9.14 5.74 3.26
CA PHE A 110 8.65 4.74 2.32
C PHE A 110 7.91 5.40 1.16
N SER A 111 7.87 4.73 0.02
CA SER A 111 7.10 5.15 -1.16
C SER A 111 6.08 4.11 -1.57
N ILE A 112 5.16 4.53 -2.42
CA ILE A 112 4.09 3.69 -2.96
C ILE A 112 4.14 3.78 -4.48
N PHE A 113 4.17 2.63 -5.16
CA PHE A 113 4.09 2.53 -6.61
C PHE A 113 2.75 1.91 -6.97
N GLY A 114 1.83 2.70 -7.56
CA GLY A 114 0.51 2.17 -7.77
C GLY A 114 -0.48 3.03 -8.54
N ASP A 115 -1.70 2.52 -8.59
CA ASP A 115 -2.84 3.09 -9.30
C ASP A 115 -3.75 3.93 -8.38
N CYS A 116 -5.03 4.09 -8.77
CA CYS A 116 -6.01 4.86 -7.99
C CYS A 116 -6.25 4.33 -6.57
N GLN A 117 -6.06 3.02 -6.31
CA GLN A 117 -6.17 2.46 -4.98
C GLN A 117 -4.96 2.82 -4.08
N SER A 118 -3.88 3.33 -4.67
CA SER A 118 -2.66 3.73 -3.96
C SER A 118 -2.60 5.22 -3.62
N LYS A 119 -3.61 5.99 -4.03
CA LYS A 119 -3.70 7.41 -3.67
C LYS A 119 -3.81 7.58 -2.15
N PRO A 120 -3.20 8.61 -1.56
CA PRO A 120 -3.19 8.82 -0.10
C PRO A 120 -4.58 8.74 0.53
N GLU A 121 -5.59 9.34 -0.10
CA GLU A 121 -6.97 9.36 0.40
C GLU A 121 -7.65 7.98 0.43
N VAL A 122 -7.20 7.05 -0.41
CA VAL A 122 -7.71 5.67 -0.43
C VAL A 122 -6.84 4.76 0.43
N PHE A 123 -5.52 4.89 0.31
CA PHE A 123 -4.54 4.03 0.99
C PHE A 123 -4.26 4.50 2.42
N MET A 124 -3.05 4.78 2.77
CA MET A 124 -2.63 5.00 4.16
C MET A 124 -2.55 6.48 4.60
N GLY A 125 -2.95 7.43 3.75
CA GLY A 125 -2.87 8.87 4.07
C GLY A 125 -3.62 9.27 5.34
N VAL A 126 -4.65 8.51 5.72
CA VAL A 126 -5.40 8.70 6.97
C VAL A 126 -4.49 8.67 8.21
N TYR A 127 -3.37 7.95 8.17
CA TYR A 127 -2.40 7.88 9.28
C TYR A 127 -1.53 9.14 9.45
N GLU A 128 -1.74 10.17 8.63
CA GLU A 128 -1.18 11.51 8.84
C GLU A 128 -2.26 12.60 8.95
N THR A 129 -3.49 12.29 8.54
CA THR A 129 -4.55 13.30 8.44
C THR A 129 -5.62 13.19 9.52
N ASP A 130 -5.70 12.04 10.23
CA ASP A 130 -6.72 11.77 11.23
C ASP A 130 -6.09 11.28 12.55
N PRO A 131 -5.91 12.19 13.54
CA PRO A 131 -5.32 11.84 14.82
C PRO A 131 -6.15 10.83 15.65
N ASP A 132 -7.46 10.78 15.45
CA ASP A 132 -8.32 9.83 16.18
C ASP A 132 -8.11 8.40 15.66
N VAL A 133 -7.92 8.25 14.35
CA VAL A 133 -7.54 6.96 13.73
C VAL A 133 -6.18 6.50 14.26
N ILE A 134 -5.19 7.41 14.36
CA ILE A 134 -3.87 7.07 14.89
C ILE A 134 -3.97 6.66 16.37
N ALA A 135 -4.71 7.40 17.18
CA ALA A 135 -4.88 7.12 18.60
C ALA A 135 -5.58 5.77 18.88
N ALA A 136 -6.40 5.29 17.95
CA ALA A 136 -7.06 3.99 18.03
C ALA A 136 -6.16 2.80 17.68
N LEU A 137 -4.98 3.03 17.09
CA LEU A 137 -4.03 1.98 16.75
C LEU A 137 -3.37 1.40 18.01
N PRO A 138 -2.95 0.12 17.98
CA PRO A 138 -2.01 -0.42 18.98
C PRO A 138 -0.72 0.41 19.04
N ALA A 139 -0.11 0.53 20.21
CA ALA A 139 1.10 1.33 20.43
C ALA A 139 2.22 1.03 19.42
N GLN A 140 2.43 -0.24 19.10
CA GLN A 140 3.41 -0.68 18.11
C GLN A 140 3.17 -0.06 16.73
N LEU A 141 1.92 0.00 16.26
CA LEU A 141 1.60 0.61 14.97
C LEU A 141 1.67 2.15 15.03
N GLN A 142 1.39 2.77 16.20
CA GLN A 142 1.63 4.20 16.39
C GLN A 142 3.12 4.55 16.25
N GLU A 143 4.03 3.70 16.74
CA GLU A 143 5.47 3.85 16.54
C GLU A 143 5.83 3.81 15.06
N THR A 144 5.26 2.88 14.29
CA THR A 144 5.47 2.78 12.84
C THR A 144 4.97 4.03 12.12
N VAL A 145 3.79 4.53 12.49
CA VAL A 145 3.27 5.80 11.94
C VAL A 145 4.22 6.95 12.26
N ALA A 146 4.67 7.06 13.50
CA ALA A 146 5.60 8.13 13.92
C ALA A 146 6.94 8.04 13.16
N ASN A 147 7.47 6.83 12.94
CA ASN A 147 8.73 6.63 12.21
C ASN A 147 8.66 7.11 10.77
N PHE A 148 7.54 6.87 10.09
CA PHE A 148 7.38 7.16 8.67
C PHE A 148 6.56 8.42 8.38
N THR A 149 6.48 9.34 9.33
CA THR A 149 5.80 10.64 9.15
C THR A 149 6.34 11.36 7.91
N GLY A 150 5.44 11.85 7.05
CA GLY A 150 5.77 12.49 5.77
C GLY A 150 5.72 11.56 4.57
N SER A 151 5.51 10.25 4.78
CA SER A 151 5.42 9.26 3.70
C SER A 151 3.98 8.81 3.40
N PHE A 152 3.06 8.92 4.37
CA PHE A 152 1.69 8.38 4.22
C PHE A 152 0.79 9.23 3.35
N ASN A 153 0.81 10.56 3.52
CA ASN A 153 -0.10 11.51 2.85
C ASN A 153 0.62 12.41 1.85
N ARG A 154 1.56 11.86 1.09
CA ARG A 154 2.26 12.63 0.07
C ARG A 154 1.87 12.19 -1.34
N GLU A 155 1.80 13.17 -2.24
CA GLU A 155 1.71 12.89 -3.67
C GLU A 155 3.08 12.45 -4.21
N SER A 156 3.07 11.53 -5.18
CA SER A 156 4.27 10.90 -5.73
C SER A 156 4.14 10.75 -7.25
N PRO A 157 5.24 10.85 -8.01
CA PRO A 157 5.24 10.56 -9.45
C PRO A 157 4.86 9.12 -9.77
N THR A 158 4.93 8.21 -8.78
CA THR A 158 4.67 6.78 -8.93
C THR A 158 3.23 6.38 -8.61
N VAL A 159 2.37 7.33 -8.19
CA VAL A 159 0.95 7.10 -7.91
C VAL A 159 0.08 7.91 -8.86
N LYS A 160 -0.62 7.22 -9.76
CA LYS A 160 -1.52 7.86 -10.73
C LYS A 160 -2.62 6.89 -11.15
N ASP A 161 -3.80 7.42 -11.47
CA ASP A 161 -4.89 6.62 -12.02
C ASP A 161 -4.44 5.82 -13.25
N ALA A 162 -4.87 4.56 -13.33
CA ALA A 162 -4.52 3.63 -14.40
C ALA A 162 -3.01 3.34 -14.55
N THR A 163 -2.21 3.55 -13.51
CA THR A 163 -0.78 3.21 -13.54
C THR A 163 -0.56 1.72 -13.74
N THR A 164 0.24 1.40 -14.75
CA THR A 164 0.76 0.06 -15.01
C THR A 164 2.25 0.00 -14.66
N VAL A 165 2.79 -1.19 -14.50
CA VAL A 165 4.26 -1.36 -14.31
C VAL A 165 5.08 -0.73 -15.44
N ALA A 166 4.57 -0.74 -16.69
CA ALA A 166 5.24 -0.06 -17.81
C ALA A 166 5.19 1.46 -17.70
N GLY A 167 4.08 2.01 -17.17
CA GLY A 167 3.97 3.45 -16.92
C GLY A 167 5.02 3.96 -15.96
N LEU A 168 5.31 3.19 -14.91
CA LEU A 168 6.34 3.52 -13.92
C LEU A 168 7.76 3.60 -14.49
N LEU A 169 8.02 2.91 -15.60
CA LEU A 169 9.30 2.92 -16.31
C LEU A 169 9.37 3.92 -17.47
N ASN A 170 8.27 4.66 -17.73
CA ASN A 170 8.20 5.57 -18.87
C ASN A 170 8.29 7.04 -18.42
N PRO A 171 9.33 7.79 -18.84
CA PRO A 171 9.49 9.21 -18.46
C PRO A 171 8.29 10.09 -18.75
N ILE A 172 7.52 9.81 -19.80
CA ILE A 172 6.35 10.61 -20.15
C ILE A 172 5.25 10.53 -19.07
N TRP A 173 5.24 9.48 -18.25
CA TRP A 173 4.16 9.20 -17.31
C TRP A 173 4.03 10.19 -16.17
N HIS A 174 5.14 10.81 -15.70
CA HIS A 174 5.10 11.83 -14.64
C HIS A 174 4.70 13.23 -15.13
N GLU A 175 4.55 13.45 -16.44
CA GLU A 175 4.07 14.71 -17.03
C GLU A 175 4.90 15.96 -16.64
N GLY A 176 6.18 15.79 -16.31
CA GLY A 176 7.06 16.88 -15.85
C GLY A 176 6.69 17.45 -14.48
N LYS A 177 5.92 16.74 -13.68
CA LYS A 177 5.57 17.10 -12.30
C LYS A 177 6.64 16.64 -11.30
N TYR A 178 6.47 17.01 -10.04
CA TYR A 178 7.25 16.55 -8.89
C TYR A 178 8.77 16.83 -8.98
N THR A 179 9.21 17.83 -9.73
CA THR A 179 10.64 18.12 -9.97
C THR A 179 11.40 17.01 -10.72
N CYS A 180 10.69 16.08 -11.37
CA CYS A 180 11.28 15.06 -12.22
C CYS A 180 11.94 15.69 -13.45
N THR A 181 13.09 15.17 -13.86
CA THR A 181 13.71 15.56 -15.13
C THR A 181 13.02 14.85 -16.29
N LEU A 182 13.19 15.37 -17.52
CA LEU A 182 12.44 14.88 -18.68
C LEU A 182 12.80 13.44 -19.10
N ASP A 183 13.95 12.96 -18.68
CA ASP A 183 14.53 11.66 -19.00
C ASP A 183 14.37 10.63 -17.86
N GLU A 184 14.00 11.09 -16.65
CA GLU A 184 13.72 10.19 -15.54
C GLU A 184 12.38 9.46 -15.72
N SER A 185 12.36 8.17 -15.45
CA SER A 185 11.11 7.45 -15.19
C SER A 185 10.50 7.87 -13.84
N PRO A 186 9.20 7.65 -13.60
CA PRO A 186 8.60 7.84 -12.27
C PRO A 186 9.37 7.15 -11.15
N VAL A 187 9.89 5.93 -11.39
CA VAL A 187 10.70 5.18 -10.41
C VAL A 187 11.99 5.92 -10.09
N GLU A 188 12.77 6.30 -11.10
CA GLU A 188 14.04 7.01 -10.91
C GLU A 188 13.83 8.36 -10.23
N CYS A 189 12.80 9.11 -10.64
CA CYS A 189 12.44 10.36 -10.01
C CYS A 189 12.11 10.18 -8.54
N GLU A 190 11.25 9.22 -8.19
CA GLU A 190 10.85 8.95 -6.82
C GLU A 190 12.03 8.54 -5.92
N LEU A 191 12.89 7.67 -6.42
CA LEU A 191 14.10 7.27 -5.70
C LEU A 191 15.02 8.46 -5.42
N ARG A 192 15.11 9.41 -6.35
CA ARG A 192 15.94 10.61 -6.17
C ARG A 192 15.31 11.64 -5.22
N ILE A 193 13.99 11.90 -5.33
CA ILE A 193 13.36 13.00 -4.59
C ILE A 193 12.91 12.61 -3.17
N HIS A 194 12.59 11.35 -2.93
CA HIS A 194 12.13 10.86 -1.63
C HIS A 194 13.12 9.92 -0.96
N ASN A 195 13.99 9.28 -1.74
CA ASN A 195 15.07 8.42 -1.26
C ASN A 195 14.63 7.36 -0.22
N PRO A 196 13.55 6.60 -0.48
CA PRO A 196 12.93 5.74 0.50
C PRO A 196 13.77 4.49 0.81
N SER A 197 13.63 3.94 2.03
CA SER A 197 14.17 2.61 2.38
C SER A 197 13.20 1.47 2.03
N PHE A 198 11.91 1.77 1.88
CA PHE A 198 10.86 0.78 1.59
C PHE A 198 9.94 1.28 0.46
N VAL A 199 9.45 0.35 -0.37
CA VAL A 199 8.49 0.67 -1.43
C VAL A 199 7.38 -0.37 -1.49
N PHE A 200 6.12 0.05 -1.37
CA PHE A 200 5.00 -0.79 -1.75
C PHE A 200 4.86 -0.85 -3.27
N ILE A 201 4.91 -2.03 -3.86
CA ILE A 201 4.54 -2.26 -5.26
C ILE A 201 3.08 -2.72 -5.27
N ASN A 202 2.19 -1.77 -5.49
CA ASN A 202 0.74 -1.92 -5.48
C ASN A 202 0.12 -1.55 -6.84
N THR A 203 0.86 -1.81 -7.89
CA THR A 203 0.38 -1.67 -9.27
C THR A 203 -0.61 -2.80 -9.56
N GLY A 204 -1.62 -2.47 -10.37
CA GLY A 204 -2.62 -3.42 -10.33
C GLY A 204 -3.19 -4.00 -11.58
N THR A 205 -4.46 -3.76 -11.70
CA THR A 205 -5.38 -4.49 -12.54
C THR A 205 -5.20 -4.25 -14.04
N HIS A 206 -4.40 -3.25 -14.42
CA HIS A 206 -4.11 -2.95 -15.83
C HIS A 206 -2.95 -3.80 -16.34
N TRP A 207 -3.26 -5.05 -16.72
CA TRP A 207 -2.26 -5.93 -17.32
C TRP A 207 -1.89 -5.47 -18.72
N ILE A 208 -0.62 -5.57 -19.05
CA ILE A 208 -0.08 -5.33 -20.39
C ILE A 208 0.80 -6.49 -20.82
N THR A 209 1.05 -6.59 -22.13
CA THR A 209 2.06 -7.52 -22.64
C THR A 209 3.40 -7.25 -21.95
N ARG A 210 4.10 -8.31 -21.53
CA ARG A 210 5.39 -8.25 -20.80
C ARG A 210 5.28 -7.63 -19.39
N ASN A 211 4.11 -7.64 -18.77
CA ASN A 211 3.90 -7.07 -17.44
C ASN A 211 4.88 -7.61 -16.39
N GLN A 212 5.15 -8.92 -16.41
CA GLN A 212 6.09 -9.55 -15.47
C GLN A 212 7.52 -9.08 -15.69
N GLU A 213 7.97 -8.88 -16.93
CA GLU A 213 9.32 -8.38 -17.26
C GLU A 213 9.50 -6.93 -16.76
N TYR A 214 8.48 -6.08 -16.93
CA TYR A 214 8.53 -4.71 -16.40
C TYR A 214 8.51 -4.67 -14.87
N LEU A 215 7.70 -5.53 -14.25
CA LEU A 215 7.69 -5.68 -12.79
C LEU A 215 9.07 -6.10 -12.27
N GLU A 216 9.69 -7.07 -12.92
CA GLU A 216 11.03 -7.53 -12.57
C GLU A 216 12.08 -6.42 -12.74
N THR A 217 11.98 -5.61 -13.80
CA THR A 217 12.86 -4.45 -14.00
C THR A 217 12.77 -3.46 -12.85
N ILE A 218 11.53 -3.14 -12.39
CA ILE A 218 11.32 -2.27 -11.23
C ILE A 218 11.95 -2.87 -9.97
N ILE A 219 11.71 -4.16 -9.72
CA ILE A 219 12.27 -4.85 -8.55
C ILE A 219 13.80 -4.79 -8.57
N GLN A 220 14.43 -5.04 -9.72
CA GLN A 220 15.88 -4.97 -9.85
C GLN A 220 16.41 -3.56 -9.57
N GLN A 221 15.78 -2.50 -10.09
CA GLN A 221 16.15 -1.12 -9.78
C GLN A 221 16.07 -0.82 -8.28
N LEU A 222 15.00 -1.28 -7.61
CA LEU A 222 14.86 -1.11 -6.15
C LEU A 222 15.95 -1.87 -5.39
N LEU A 223 16.22 -3.12 -5.75
CA LEU A 223 17.29 -3.92 -5.13
C LEU A 223 18.68 -3.32 -5.34
N GLU A 224 18.97 -2.78 -6.53
CA GLU A 224 20.20 -2.06 -6.82
C GLU A 224 20.34 -0.80 -5.97
N ALA A 225 19.25 -0.08 -5.75
CA ALA A 225 19.17 1.09 -4.87
C ALA A 225 19.15 0.74 -3.38
N GLY A 226 19.16 -0.54 -2.99
CA GLY A 226 19.06 -0.93 -1.58
C GLY A 226 17.70 -0.64 -0.93
N VAL A 227 16.65 -0.57 -1.73
CA VAL A 227 15.28 -0.33 -1.28
C VAL A 227 14.54 -1.65 -1.15
N VAL A 228 13.87 -1.86 -0.02
CA VAL A 228 13.10 -3.08 0.25
C VAL A 228 11.74 -3.01 -0.44
N PRO A 229 11.47 -3.84 -1.48
CA PRO A 229 10.15 -3.90 -2.09
C PRO A 229 9.18 -4.69 -1.20
N ILE A 230 7.97 -4.17 -0.97
CA ILE A 230 6.84 -4.88 -0.37
C ILE A 230 5.81 -5.08 -1.48
N LEU A 231 5.67 -6.32 -1.93
CA LEU A 231 4.76 -6.64 -3.03
C LEU A 231 3.34 -6.76 -2.50
N ALA A 232 2.35 -6.18 -3.19
CA ALA A 232 0.97 -6.16 -2.77
C ALA A 232 0.05 -6.86 -3.78
N THR A 233 -0.65 -7.93 -3.39
CA THR A 233 -1.69 -8.50 -4.24
C THR A 233 -2.92 -7.61 -4.26
N LYS A 234 -3.73 -7.72 -5.31
CA LYS A 234 -4.98 -6.97 -5.49
C LYS A 234 -6.17 -7.85 -5.22
N ALA A 235 -7.23 -7.29 -4.66
CA ALA A 235 -8.50 -8.00 -4.49
C ALA A 235 -9.16 -8.31 -5.84
N ASP A 236 -8.97 -7.45 -6.84
CA ASP A 236 -9.47 -7.60 -8.20
C ASP A 236 -8.34 -7.86 -9.19
N ASP A 237 -8.45 -8.97 -9.92
CA ASP A 237 -7.62 -9.29 -11.09
C ASP A 237 -8.48 -9.92 -12.19
N ARG A 238 -9.74 -9.51 -12.29
CA ARG A 238 -10.76 -10.12 -13.15
C ARG A 238 -10.41 -10.09 -14.62
N TYR A 239 -9.78 -9.02 -15.08
CA TYR A 239 -9.45 -8.83 -16.48
C TYR A 239 -8.41 -9.82 -17.01
N GLN A 240 -7.56 -10.34 -16.13
CA GLN A 240 -6.39 -11.11 -16.54
C GLN A 240 -6.30 -12.50 -15.88
N GLY A 241 -7.34 -12.92 -15.18
CA GLY A 241 -7.38 -14.24 -14.56
C GLY A 241 -6.30 -14.41 -13.50
N GLU A 242 -6.17 -13.37 -12.65
CA GLU A 242 -5.23 -13.33 -11.51
C GLU A 242 -3.74 -13.34 -11.90
N LYS A 243 -3.43 -13.05 -13.15
CA LYS A 243 -2.04 -13.02 -13.65
C LYS A 243 -1.16 -12.01 -12.95
N THR A 244 -1.74 -10.87 -12.52
CA THR A 244 -1.00 -9.84 -11.78
C THR A 244 -0.56 -10.38 -10.42
N ASN A 245 -1.47 -10.99 -9.67
CA ASN A 245 -1.17 -11.59 -8.37
C ASN A 245 -0.19 -12.75 -8.49
N GLN A 246 -0.35 -13.61 -9.51
CA GLN A 246 0.60 -14.67 -9.80
C GLN A 246 2.01 -14.14 -10.11
N ALA A 247 2.11 -13.07 -10.90
CA ALA A 247 3.40 -12.46 -11.22
C ALA A 247 4.08 -11.88 -9.96
N LEU A 248 3.31 -11.25 -9.06
CA LEU A 248 3.81 -10.75 -7.78
C LEU A 248 4.31 -11.90 -6.90
N ALA A 249 3.56 -13.00 -6.80
CA ALA A 249 3.98 -14.18 -6.06
C ALA A 249 5.26 -14.82 -6.63
N ASN A 250 5.36 -14.93 -7.96
CA ASN A 250 6.57 -15.41 -8.63
C ASN A 250 7.79 -14.53 -8.28
N MET A 251 7.63 -13.21 -8.26
CA MET A 251 8.71 -12.28 -7.91
C MET A 251 9.06 -12.37 -6.43
N ALA A 252 8.06 -12.49 -5.54
CA ALA A 252 8.29 -12.68 -4.11
C ALA A 252 9.12 -13.95 -3.84
N ALA A 253 8.74 -15.08 -4.44
CA ALA A 253 9.48 -16.34 -4.31
C ALA A 253 10.88 -16.24 -4.91
N LYS A 254 11.01 -15.68 -6.12
CA LYS A 254 12.29 -15.57 -6.85
C LYS A 254 13.33 -14.76 -6.11
N TYR A 255 12.93 -13.67 -5.47
CA TYR A 255 13.84 -12.69 -4.85
C TYR A 255 13.84 -12.73 -3.33
N GLY A 256 13.03 -13.61 -2.69
CA GLY A 256 12.87 -13.69 -1.25
C GLY A 256 12.24 -12.44 -0.63
N LEU A 257 11.30 -11.80 -1.35
CA LEU A 257 10.72 -10.52 -0.97
C LEU A 257 9.42 -10.67 -0.16
N PRO A 258 9.13 -9.73 0.74
CA PRO A 258 7.88 -9.70 1.47
C PRO A 258 6.70 -9.45 0.53
N LEU A 259 5.65 -10.28 0.66
CA LEU A 259 4.39 -10.11 -0.07
C LEU A 259 3.26 -9.92 0.93
N TRP A 260 2.62 -8.77 0.86
CA TRP A 260 1.37 -8.48 1.53
C TRP A 260 0.21 -9.00 0.67
N ASN A 261 -0.44 -10.07 1.16
CA ASN A 261 -1.52 -10.73 0.45
C ASN A 261 -2.88 -10.08 0.76
N TYR A 262 -3.14 -8.89 0.18
CA TYR A 262 -4.41 -8.20 0.36
C TYR A 262 -5.58 -8.99 -0.25
N TRP A 263 -5.37 -9.74 -1.32
CA TRP A 263 -6.40 -10.61 -1.87
C TRP A 263 -6.97 -11.57 -0.81
N ALA A 264 -6.10 -12.20 -0.03
CA ALA A 264 -6.51 -13.09 1.06
C ALA A 264 -7.23 -12.31 2.20
N ALA A 265 -6.80 -11.09 2.51
CA ALA A 265 -7.48 -10.24 3.49
C ALA A 265 -8.90 -9.87 3.07
N ALA A 266 -9.13 -9.68 1.77
CA ALA A 266 -10.41 -9.29 1.22
C ALA A 266 -11.42 -10.45 1.12
N LEU A 267 -10.99 -11.72 1.22
CA LEU A 267 -11.87 -12.90 1.12
C LEU A 267 -13.00 -12.94 2.16
N VAL A 268 -12.84 -12.27 3.29
CA VAL A 268 -13.86 -12.23 4.36
C VAL A 268 -15.02 -11.28 4.02
N LEU A 269 -14.91 -10.50 2.94
CA LEU A 269 -15.90 -9.52 2.52
C LEU A 269 -16.75 -10.04 1.36
N PRO A 270 -18.02 -9.64 1.28
CA PRO A 270 -18.84 -9.88 0.09
C PRO A 270 -18.15 -9.30 -1.15
N GLU A 271 -18.16 -10.04 -2.26
CA GLU A 271 -17.52 -9.65 -3.54
C GLU A 271 -16.08 -9.14 -3.36
N HIS A 272 -15.33 -9.74 -2.42
CA HIS A 272 -13.99 -9.31 -2.00
C HIS A 272 -13.89 -7.83 -1.62
N GLY A 273 -14.99 -7.23 -1.16
CA GLY A 273 -15.06 -5.82 -0.80
C GLY A 273 -14.99 -4.87 -1.99
N LEU A 274 -15.32 -5.34 -3.19
CA LEU A 274 -15.29 -4.57 -4.42
C LEU A 274 -16.69 -4.12 -4.85
N TYR A 275 -16.76 -3.02 -5.58
CA TYR A 275 -17.98 -2.56 -6.23
C TYR A 275 -17.70 -1.86 -7.56
N THR A 276 -18.73 -1.79 -8.40
CA THR A 276 -18.71 -0.97 -9.63
C THR A 276 -19.25 0.42 -9.32
N LYS A 277 -18.47 1.44 -9.60
CA LYS A 277 -18.90 2.83 -9.45
C LYS A 277 -19.94 3.17 -10.51
N GLU A 278 -20.96 3.93 -10.10
CA GLU A 278 -22.03 4.39 -11.00
C GLU A 278 -21.43 5.13 -12.22
N GLY A 279 -21.91 4.81 -13.41
CA GLY A 279 -21.41 5.36 -14.67
C GLY A 279 -20.09 4.76 -15.18
N GLN A 280 -19.46 3.85 -14.42
CA GLN A 280 -18.19 3.21 -14.79
C GLN A 280 -18.31 1.68 -14.96
N GLY A 281 -19.48 1.20 -15.36
CA GLY A 281 -19.76 -0.23 -15.50
C GLY A 281 -18.78 -1.00 -16.42
N GLY A 282 -18.16 -0.32 -17.39
CA GLY A 282 -17.13 -0.92 -18.26
C GLY A 282 -15.85 -1.33 -17.54
N LEU A 283 -15.56 -0.73 -16.38
CA LEU A 283 -14.43 -1.11 -15.53
C LEU A 283 -14.73 -2.28 -14.59
N GLY A 284 -16.04 -2.50 -14.31
CA GLY A 284 -16.52 -3.52 -13.37
C GLY A 284 -16.23 -3.17 -11.91
N ASP A 285 -16.22 -4.20 -11.02
CA ASP A 285 -15.99 -4.03 -9.56
C ASP A 285 -14.49 -3.91 -9.28
N VAL A 286 -13.98 -2.70 -9.35
CA VAL A 286 -12.55 -2.36 -9.11
C VAL A 286 -12.36 -1.37 -7.97
N TYR A 287 -13.44 -0.80 -7.45
CA TYR A 287 -13.41 0.15 -6.34
C TYR A 287 -13.63 -0.58 -5.02
N LEU A 288 -12.89 -0.18 -3.99
CA LEU A 288 -13.00 -0.74 -2.65
C LEU A 288 -14.17 -0.13 -1.91
N THR A 289 -15.00 -0.95 -1.28
CA THR A 289 -16.01 -0.51 -0.32
C THR A 289 -15.34 0.11 0.92
N ASP A 290 -16.07 0.91 1.71
CA ASP A 290 -15.52 1.51 2.93
C ASP A 290 -14.96 0.44 3.89
N GLN A 291 -15.65 -0.70 4.02
CA GLN A 291 -15.18 -1.81 4.85
C GLN A 291 -13.88 -2.43 4.29
N ALA A 292 -13.77 -2.55 2.98
CA ALA A 292 -12.54 -3.02 2.33
C ALA A 292 -11.39 -2.04 2.53
N ILE A 293 -11.63 -0.73 2.46
CA ILE A 293 -10.63 0.31 2.71
C ILE A 293 -10.07 0.21 4.14
N LEU A 294 -10.89 -0.06 5.15
CA LEU A 294 -10.42 -0.24 6.53
C LEU A 294 -9.47 -1.42 6.65
N ILE A 295 -9.82 -2.58 6.08
CA ILE A 295 -8.96 -3.78 6.08
C ILE A 295 -7.68 -3.52 5.28
N TYR A 296 -7.81 -2.86 4.14
CA TYR A 296 -6.71 -2.49 3.24
C TYR A 296 -5.65 -1.66 3.96
N ARG A 297 -6.05 -0.56 4.58
CA ARG A 297 -5.19 0.35 5.33
C ARG A 297 -4.51 -0.33 6.51
N LEU A 298 -5.30 -1.03 7.34
CA LEU A 298 -4.74 -1.65 8.54
C LEU A 298 -3.77 -2.79 8.20
N SER A 299 -4.12 -3.67 7.26
CA SER A 299 -3.23 -4.78 6.89
C SER A 299 -1.96 -4.31 6.17
N ALA A 300 -2.03 -3.19 5.41
CA ALA A 300 -0.86 -2.57 4.81
C ALA A 300 0.07 -1.97 5.87
N LEU A 301 -0.48 -1.26 6.87
CA LEU A 301 0.32 -0.71 7.97
C LEU A 301 0.99 -1.81 8.78
N GLN A 302 0.28 -2.92 9.04
CA GLN A 302 0.86 -4.10 9.69
C GLN A 302 1.98 -4.74 8.86
N ALA A 303 1.83 -4.79 7.54
CA ALA A 303 2.87 -5.27 6.64
C ALA A 303 4.11 -4.37 6.67
N LEU A 304 3.93 -3.04 6.65
CA LEU A 304 5.02 -2.08 6.80
C LEU A 304 5.75 -2.27 8.13
N ASP A 305 5.00 -2.36 9.25
CA ASP A 305 5.54 -2.57 10.58
C ASP A 305 6.40 -3.85 10.66
N SER A 306 5.87 -4.98 10.19
CA SER A 306 6.57 -6.25 10.25
C SER A 306 7.86 -6.26 9.41
N VAL A 307 7.82 -5.68 8.20
CA VAL A 307 8.98 -5.59 7.31
C VAL A 307 10.02 -4.62 7.86
N TRP A 308 9.60 -3.46 8.38
CA TRP A 308 10.51 -2.50 9.01
C TRP A 308 11.24 -3.08 10.23
N ARG A 309 10.52 -3.76 11.12
CA ARG A 309 11.14 -4.41 12.29
C ARG A 309 12.09 -5.53 11.89
N ALA A 310 11.72 -6.33 10.91
CA ALA A 310 12.63 -7.35 10.36
C ALA A 310 13.90 -6.75 9.74
N ALA A 311 13.76 -5.61 9.05
CA ALA A 311 14.87 -4.90 8.43
C ALA A 311 15.86 -4.31 9.45
N THR A 312 15.33 -3.80 10.57
CA THR A 312 16.10 -3.09 11.60
C THR A 312 16.52 -3.97 12.80
N GLY A 313 15.99 -5.21 12.88
CA GLY A 313 16.26 -6.12 14.00
C GLY A 313 15.55 -5.76 15.30
N GLN A 314 14.42 -5.05 15.21
CA GLN A 314 13.58 -4.65 16.36
C GLN A 314 12.53 -5.68 16.72
#